data_acdc2fb498ef3b80c20dfa78ebb2f839
#
_entry.id   acdc2fb498ef3b80c20dfa78ebb2f839
#
_cell.length_a   1.000
_cell.length_b   1.000
_cell.length_c   1.000
_cell.angle_alpha   90.00
_cell.angle_beta   90.00
_cell.angle_gamma   90.00
#
_symmetry.space_group_name_H-M   'P 1'
#
loop_
_entity.id
_entity.type
_entity.pdbx_description
1 polymer ?
#
loop_
_entity_poly.entity_id
_entity_poly.type
_entity_poly.pdbx_seq_one_letter_code
_entity_poly.pdbx_strand_id
1 'polypeptide(L)'
;LNADEDQRLEISKRAEATQNQIIDLCRVLIKGGSWTEIKVILAGLKTEQPESIRRVVLGYCQAILLKSQNDRAAMIIEEFWDPTYDIGFPYIVYACYSITNKK
;
A
#
# COMPACT_ATOMS: atom_id res chain seq x y z
N LEU A 1 -30.72 -7.23 -15.93
CA LEU A 1 -29.86 -8.36 -15.60
C LEU A 1 -28.44 -8.13 -16.12
N ASN A 2 -28.31 -7.80 -17.41
CA ASN A 2 -27.00 -7.57 -18.00
C ASN A 2 -26.33 -6.31 -17.46
N ALA A 3 -27.11 -5.29 -17.08
CA ALA A 3 -26.58 -4.07 -16.50
C ALA A 3 -25.91 -4.32 -15.13
N ASP A 4 -26.49 -5.22 -14.34
CA ASP A 4 -25.93 -5.57 -13.02
C ASP A 4 -24.61 -6.32 -13.18
N GLU A 5 -24.50 -7.20 -14.17
CA GLU A 5 -23.27 -7.92 -14.45
C GLU A 5 -22.17 -6.98 -14.93
N ASP A 6 -22.51 -6.04 -15.79
CA ASP A 6 -21.54 -5.04 -16.28
C ASP A 6 -21.03 -4.16 -15.14
N GLN A 7 -21.91 -3.75 -14.21
CA GLN A 7 -21.51 -2.97 -13.04
C GLN A 7 -20.59 -3.76 -12.13
N ARG A 8 -20.84 -5.04 -11.92
CA ARG A 8 -19.99 -5.90 -11.11
C ARG A 8 -18.59 -6.04 -11.71
N LEU A 9 -18.52 -6.21 -13.03
CA LEU A 9 -17.23 -6.29 -13.71
C LEU A 9 -16.43 -5.00 -13.58
N GLU A 10 -17.09 -3.85 -13.70
CA GLU A 10 -16.44 -2.56 -13.55
C GLU A 10 -15.89 -2.34 -12.14
N ILE A 11 -16.67 -2.68 -11.11
CA ILE A 11 -16.25 -2.58 -9.72
C ILE A 11 -15.07 -3.50 -9.46
N SER A 12 -15.11 -4.74 -9.98
CA SER A 12 -14.00 -5.69 -9.83
C SER A 12 -12.73 -5.18 -10.49
N LYS A 13 -12.83 -4.58 -11.66
CA LYS A 13 -11.66 -4.03 -12.36
C LYS A 13 -11.05 -2.87 -11.59
N ARG A 14 -11.86 -2.01 -10.99
CA ARG A 14 -11.38 -0.90 -10.16
C ARG A 14 -10.67 -1.41 -8.92
N ALA A 15 -11.26 -2.39 -8.24
CA ALA A 15 -10.66 -2.98 -7.06
C ALA A 15 -9.32 -3.63 -7.38
N GLU A 16 -9.25 -4.34 -8.51
CA GLU A 16 -8.01 -4.95 -8.99
C GLU A 16 -6.95 -3.91 -9.32
N ALA A 17 -7.33 -2.84 -10.03
CA ALA A 17 -6.41 -1.77 -10.39
C ALA A 17 -5.87 -1.08 -9.15
N THR A 18 -6.73 -0.80 -8.16
CA THR A 18 -6.33 -0.19 -6.90
C THR A 18 -5.37 -1.10 -6.14
N GLN A 19 -5.69 -2.39 -6.04
CA GLN A 19 -4.85 -3.35 -5.35
C GLN A 19 -3.49 -3.46 -6.03
N ASN A 20 -3.45 -3.49 -7.36
CA ASN A 20 -2.19 -3.53 -8.11
C ASN A 20 -1.35 -2.29 -7.86
N GLN A 21 -1.98 -1.13 -7.74
CA GLN A 21 -1.31 0.12 -7.42
C GLN A 21 -0.67 0.07 -6.03
N ILE A 22 -1.38 -0.50 -5.04
CA ILE A 22 -0.84 -0.66 -3.69
C ILE A 22 0.31 -1.66 -3.69
N ILE A 23 0.21 -2.73 -4.49
CA ILE A 23 1.28 -3.70 -4.63
C ILE A 23 2.53 -3.04 -5.25
N ASP A 24 2.34 -2.17 -6.23
CA ASP A 24 3.45 -1.41 -6.81
C ASP A 24 4.13 -0.54 -5.73
N LEU A 25 3.34 0.09 -4.87
CA LEU A 25 3.87 0.84 -3.73
C LEU A 25 4.72 -0.07 -2.84
N CYS A 26 4.22 -1.26 -2.52
CA CYS A 26 4.95 -2.22 -1.71
C CYS A 26 6.28 -2.61 -2.34
N ARG A 27 6.28 -2.86 -3.65
CA ARG A 27 7.50 -3.22 -4.37
C ARG A 27 8.55 -2.12 -4.31
N VAL A 28 8.11 -0.87 -4.48
CA VAL A 28 9.03 0.28 -4.40
C VAL A 28 9.58 0.43 -2.98
N LEU A 29 8.74 0.26 -1.97
CA LEU A 29 9.17 0.33 -0.58
C LEU A 29 10.19 -0.75 -0.24
N ILE A 30 9.97 -1.97 -0.70
CA ILE A 30 10.87 -3.11 -0.44
C ILE A 30 12.22 -2.92 -1.13
N LYS A 31 12.21 -2.45 -2.38
CA LYS A 31 13.48 -2.28 -3.11
C LYS A 31 14.26 -1.04 -2.70
N GLY A 32 13.68 -0.18 -1.86
CA GLY A 32 14.34 1.04 -1.44
C GLY A 32 14.27 2.16 -2.46
N GLY A 33 13.16 2.24 -3.20
CA GLY A 33 12.98 3.29 -4.20
C GLY A 33 12.91 4.69 -3.62
N SER A 34 13.03 5.69 -4.48
CA SER A 34 13.08 7.09 -4.10
C SER A 34 11.71 7.63 -3.69
N TRP A 35 11.73 8.73 -2.94
CA TRP A 35 10.48 9.43 -2.60
C TRP A 35 9.75 9.91 -3.86
N THR A 36 10.50 10.27 -4.90
CA THR A 36 9.91 10.70 -6.18
C THR A 36 9.00 9.62 -6.78
N GLU A 37 9.45 8.37 -6.74
CA GLU A 37 8.64 7.23 -7.23
C GLU A 37 7.41 7.02 -6.34
N ILE A 38 7.61 7.07 -5.02
CA ILE A 38 6.56 6.77 -4.05
C ILE A 38 5.48 7.83 -4.07
N LYS A 39 5.83 9.11 -4.16
CA LYS A 39 4.84 10.19 -4.14
C LYS A 39 3.90 10.13 -5.33
N VAL A 40 4.38 9.68 -6.49
CA VAL A 40 3.54 9.52 -7.68
C VAL A 40 2.48 8.43 -7.45
N ILE A 41 2.90 7.31 -6.87
CA ILE A 41 1.98 6.22 -6.55
C ILE A 41 0.96 6.68 -5.51
N LEU A 42 1.41 7.36 -4.45
CA LEU A 42 0.54 7.86 -3.39
C LEU A 42 -0.48 8.85 -3.92
N ALA A 43 -0.08 9.72 -4.87
CA ALA A 43 -1.01 10.67 -5.47
C ALA A 43 -2.20 9.96 -6.12
N GLY A 44 -1.97 8.79 -6.70
CA GLY A 44 -3.04 7.98 -7.29
C GLY A 44 -3.89 7.23 -6.27
N LEU A 45 -3.46 7.17 -5.03
CA LEU A 45 -4.16 6.42 -3.96
C LEU A 45 -4.85 7.32 -2.95
N LYS A 46 -4.79 8.64 -3.09
CA LYS A 46 -5.27 9.54 -2.03
C LYS A 46 -6.77 9.54 -1.83
N THR A 47 -7.54 9.01 -2.79
CA THR A 47 -8.99 8.87 -2.65
C THR A 47 -9.40 7.52 -2.09
N GLU A 48 -8.43 6.62 -1.88
CA GLU A 48 -8.70 5.30 -1.34
C GLU A 48 -8.73 5.33 0.18
N GLN A 49 -9.34 4.29 0.77
CA GLN A 49 -9.39 4.14 2.22
C GLN A 49 -7.98 3.87 2.75
N PRO A 50 -7.46 4.73 3.65
CA PRO A 50 -6.11 4.52 4.18
C PRO A 50 -5.92 3.16 4.85
N GLU A 51 -6.92 2.68 5.57
CA GLU A 51 -6.82 1.40 6.25
C GLU A 51 -6.71 0.23 5.27
N SER A 52 -7.35 0.34 4.10
CA SER A 52 -7.20 -0.66 3.03
C SER A 52 -5.77 -0.70 2.50
N ILE A 53 -5.16 0.48 2.30
CA ILE A 53 -3.77 0.57 1.87
C ILE A 53 -2.86 -0.08 2.92
N ARG A 54 -3.05 0.28 4.18
CA ARG A 54 -2.26 -0.25 5.29
C ARG A 54 -2.32 -1.77 5.35
N ARG A 55 -3.51 -2.35 5.25
CA ARG A 55 -3.69 -3.79 5.34
C ARG A 55 -3.01 -4.54 4.21
N VAL A 56 -3.05 -4.00 2.99
CA VAL A 56 -2.37 -4.62 1.85
C VAL A 56 -0.85 -4.57 2.05
N VAL A 57 -0.32 -3.44 2.54
CA VAL A 57 1.11 -3.31 2.83
C VAL A 57 1.54 -4.34 3.89
N LEU A 58 0.78 -4.46 4.97
CA LEU A 58 1.08 -5.43 6.03
C LEU A 58 1.05 -6.86 5.50
N GLY A 59 0.03 -7.20 4.70
CA GLY A 59 -0.09 -8.53 4.13
C GLY A 59 1.04 -8.86 3.17
N TYR A 60 1.45 -7.90 2.36
CA TYR A 60 2.57 -8.07 1.42
C TYR A 60 3.88 -8.36 2.17
N CYS A 61 4.17 -7.56 3.19
CA CYS A 61 5.39 -7.73 3.98
C CYS A 61 5.35 -9.00 4.82
N GLN A 62 4.19 -9.37 5.34
CA GLN A 62 4.00 -10.63 6.06
C GLN A 62 4.36 -11.81 5.16
N ALA A 63 3.88 -11.80 3.91
CA ALA A 63 4.16 -12.88 2.98
C ALA A 63 5.67 -13.02 2.71
N ILE A 64 6.38 -11.89 2.64
CA ILE A 64 7.83 -11.91 2.47
C ILE A 64 8.52 -12.54 3.68
N LEU A 65 8.12 -12.14 4.89
CA LEU A 65 8.73 -12.66 6.12
C LEU A 65 8.47 -14.14 6.33
N LEU A 66 7.33 -14.63 5.84
CA LEU A 66 7.03 -16.07 5.93
C LEU A 66 7.91 -16.90 4.99
N LYS A 67 8.53 -16.27 4.00
CA LYS A 67 9.42 -16.97 3.06
C LYS A 67 10.89 -16.86 3.43
N SER A 68 11.29 -15.72 4.01
CA SER A 68 12.70 -15.47 4.27
C SER A 68 12.87 -14.37 5.30
N GLN A 69 14.08 -14.24 5.81
CA GLN A 69 14.44 -13.12 6.67
C GLN A 69 14.58 -11.86 5.80
N ASN A 70 13.88 -10.79 6.19
CA ASN A 70 13.94 -9.53 5.46
C ASN A 70 13.72 -8.37 6.43
N ASP A 71 14.81 -7.73 6.83
CA ASP A 71 14.77 -6.66 7.82
C ASP A 71 14.01 -5.44 7.30
N ARG A 72 14.04 -5.20 5.99
CA ARG A 72 13.31 -4.08 5.42
C ARG A 72 11.81 -4.32 5.48
N ALA A 73 11.34 -5.54 5.19
CA ALA A 73 9.92 -5.87 5.34
C ALA A 73 9.47 -5.70 6.78
N ALA A 74 10.28 -6.11 7.75
CA ALA A 74 9.97 -5.92 9.17
C ALA A 74 9.88 -4.44 9.53
N MET A 75 10.78 -3.62 9.02
CA MET A 75 10.78 -2.17 9.25
C MET A 75 9.54 -1.53 8.67
N ILE A 76 9.11 -1.96 7.48
CA ILE A 76 7.89 -1.44 6.86
C ILE A 76 6.67 -1.79 7.70
N ILE A 77 6.59 -3.01 8.20
CA ILE A 77 5.50 -3.42 9.09
C ILE A 77 5.45 -2.52 10.33
N GLU A 78 6.59 -2.22 10.90
CA GLU A 78 6.68 -1.35 12.07
C GLU A 78 6.14 0.04 11.78
N GLU A 79 6.47 0.61 10.63
CA GLU A 79 5.99 1.95 10.24
C GLU A 79 4.49 1.98 9.96
N PHE A 80 3.91 0.86 9.55
CA PHE A 80 2.48 0.75 9.25
C PHE A 80 1.69 0.04 10.36
N TRP A 81 2.25 -0.02 11.57
CA TRP A 81 1.68 -0.83 12.65
C TRP A 81 0.35 -0.33 13.18
N ASP A 82 0.20 0.99 13.35
CA ASP A 82 -0.98 1.57 13.97
C ASP A 82 -2.11 1.77 12.98
N PRO A 83 -3.39 1.58 13.40
CA PRO A 83 -4.53 1.83 12.52
C PRO A 83 -4.61 3.28 12.08
N THR A 84 -5.22 3.51 10.92
CA THR A 84 -5.28 4.84 10.29
C THR A 84 -6.59 5.58 10.55
N TYR A 85 -7.48 5.05 11.40
CA TYR A 85 -8.83 5.58 11.57
C TYR A 85 -8.86 7.03 12.05
N ASP A 86 -7.94 7.41 12.94
CA ASP A 86 -7.93 8.74 13.53
C ASP A 86 -7.22 9.78 12.64
N ILE A 87 -6.15 9.37 11.96
CA ILE A 87 -5.28 10.29 11.22
C ILE A 87 -5.60 10.27 9.72
N GLY A 88 -5.89 9.08 9.18
CA GLY A 88 -6.22 8.92 7.78
C GLY A 88 -5.01 8.88 6.86
N PHE A 89 -5.16 9.41 5.65
CA PHE A 89 -4.14 9.31 4.60
C PHE A 89 -2.79 9.95 4.97
N PRO A 90 -2.73 11.06 5.73
CA PRO A 90 -1.42 11.59 6.16
C PRO A 90 -0.55 10.59 6.88
N TYR A 91 -1.14 9.64 7.61
CA TYR A 91 -0.39 8.55 8.24
C TYR A 91 0.36 7.73 7.18
N ILE A 92 -0.33 7.38 6.10
CA ILE A 92 0.25 6.60 5.00
C ILE A 92 1.41 7.36 4.35
N VAL A 93 1.20 8.65 4.08
CA VAL A 93 2.22 9.50 3.47
C VAL A 93 3.46 9.58 4.37
N TYR A 94 3.25 9.85 5.65
CA TYR A 94 4.37 9.99 6.58
C TYR A 94 5.11 8.67 6.77
N ALA A 95 4.40 7.55 6.88
CA ALA A 95 5.02 6.24 7.01
C ALA A 95 5.92 5.95 5.80
N CYS A 96 5.43 6.20 4.59
CA CYS A 96 6.23 5.99 3.38
C CYS A 96 7.45 6.90 3.34
N TYR A 97 7.28 8.17 3.73
CA TYR A 97 8.39 9.11 3.77
C TYR A 97 9.45 8.68 4.77
N SER A 98 9.02 8.25 5.96
CA SER A 98 9.91 7.75 7.00
C SER A 98 10.72 6.55 6.49
N ILE A 99 10.05 5.63 5.80
CA ILE A 99 10.71 4.43 5.24
C ILE A 99 11.79 4.82 4.23
N THR A 100 11.54 5.80 3.37
CA THR A 100 12.53 6.21 2.35
C THR A 100 13.77 6.83 2.95
N ASN A 101 13.67 7.40 4.15
CA ASN A 101 14.80 8.05 4.83
C ASN A 101 15.57 7.11 5.75
N LYS A 102 15.08 5.89 5.96
CA LYS A 102 15.79 4.87 6.74
C LYS A 102 16.73 4.07 5.84
N LYS A 103 17.94 3.91 6.28
CA LYS A 103 18.98 3.19 5.53
C LYS A 103 19.26 1.83 6.13
#